data_277f04df6e25b1413e5aed28d3e1d862
#
_entry.id   277f04df6e25b1413e5aed28d3e1d862
#
_cell.length_a   1.000
_cell.length_b   1.000
_cell.length_c   1.000
_cell.angle_alpha   90.00
_cell.angle_beta   90.00
_cell.angle_gamma   90.00
#
_symmetry.space_group_name_H-M   'P 1'
#
loop_
_entity.id
_entity.type
_entity.pdbx_description
1 polymer ?
#
loop_
_entity_poly.entity_id
_entity_poly.type
_entity_poly.pdbx_seq_one_letter_code
_entity_poly.pdbx_strand_id
1 'polypeptide(L)'
;PGALQTLDWLNQQRVPCAWLDELGGADAERMASPLPGWIKAQHCTPAPWPAPDACWHALMTLKTGTLDGCVLVSGEPRLLQSGLNAGLWTIGLATCSSLCGVDRQQWQALSAQEQERKRGNATLQLFALGVHSVIDHLESLGDCLADIAQRRLKGEKP
;
A
#
# COMPACT_ATOMS: atom_id res chain seq x y z
N PRO A 1 9.05 9.90 2.13
CA PRO A 1 9.10 10.61 3.41
C PRO A 1 8.30 9.86 4.48
N GLY A 2 8.75 9.90 5.75
CA GLY A 2 8.01 9.39 6.89
C GLY A 2 7.80 7.87 7.00
N ALA A 3 8.28 7.08 6.05
CA ALA A 3 7.95 5.65 5.99
C ALA A 3 8.38 4.87 7.22
N LEU A 4 9.62 5.00 7.65
CA LEU A 4 10.12 4.26 8.82
C LEU A 4 9.43 4.71 10.11
N GLN A 5 9.21 6.02 10.28
CA GLN A 5 8.50 6.57 11.44
C GLN A 5 7.05 6.07 11.50
N THR A 6 6.37 6.00 10.35
CA THR A 6 5.01 5.46 10.27
C THR A 6 4.98 3.97 10.58
N LEU A 7 5.94 3.20 10.08
CA LEU A 7 6.05 1.77 10.40
C LEU A 7 6.34 1.54 11.88
N ASP A 8 7.24 2.32 12.49
CA ASP A 8 7.51 2.25 13.94
C ASP A 8 6.26 2.59 14.76
N TRP A 9 5.50 3.59 14.36
CA TRP A 9 4.22 3.92 14.99
C TRP A 9 3.23 2.76 14.90
N LEU A 10 3.06 2.14 13.73
CA LEU A 10 2.19 0.96 13.57
C LEU A 10 2.62 -0.20 14.47
N ASN A 11 3.92 -0.43 14.61
CA ASN A 11 4.46 -1.44 15.51
C ASN A 11 4.13 -1.15 16.98
N GLN A 12 4.28 0.11 17.41
CA GLN A 12 3.90 0.55 18.76
C GLN A 12 2.41 0.35 19.02
N GLN A 13 1.57 0.57 18.00
CA GLN A 13 0.13 0.30 18.06
C GLN A 13 -0.21 -1.21 17.94
N ARG A 14 0.78 -2.07 17.79
CA ARG A 14 0.64 -3.52 17.62
C ARG A 14 -0.20 -3.90 16.39
N VAL A 15 -0.13 -3.12 15.33
CA VAL A 15 -0.78 -3.41 14.06
C VAL A 15 0.03 -4.45 13.30
N PRO A 16 -0.51 -5.65 13.02
CA PRO A 16 0.20 -6.64 12.23
C PRO A 16 0.38 -6.14 10.80
N CYS A 17 1.61 -6.19 10.29
CA CYS A 17 1.93 -5.77 8.93
C CYS A 17 2.70 -6.87 8.19
N ALA A 18 2.38 -6.98 6.91
CA ALA A 18 3.10 -7.80 5.95
C ALA A 18 3.41 -6.96 4.70
N TRP A 19 4.43 -7.34 3.97
CA TRP A 19 4.69 -6.76 2.67
C TRP A 19 4.55 -7.82 1.57
N LEU A 20 4.13 -7.36 0.40
CA LEU A 20 3.79 -8.18 -0.74
C LEU A 20 4.65 -7.80 -1.94
N ASP A 21 5.18 -8.78 -2.67
CA ASP A 21 5.75 -8.59 -3.98
C ASP A 21 5.53 -9.82 -4.89
N GLU A 22 5.78 -9.65 -6.18
CA GLU A 22 5.73 -10.73 -7.18
C GLU A 22 7.11 -11.34 -7.46
N LEU A 23 8.18 -10.75 -6.91
CA LEU A 23 9.53 -11.28 -7.04
C LEU A 23 9.65 -12.50 -6.13
N GLY A 24 10.65 -13.27 -6.30
CA GLY A 24 10.93 -14.43 -5.45
C GLY A 24 12.36 -14.40 -4.92
N GLY A 25 12.59 -15.13 -3.83
CA GLY A 25 13.94 -15.40 -3.34
C GLY A 25 14.76 -14.14 -3.03
N ALA A 26 16.01 -14.14 -3.48
CA ALA A 26 16.99 -13.10 -3.15
C ALA A 26 16.62 -11.69 -3.63
N ASP A 27 15.84 -11.56 -4.69
CA ASP A 27 15.42 -10.24 -5.20
C ASP A 27 14.36 -9.63 -4.29
N ALA A 28 13.41 -10.43 -3.83
CA ALA A 28 12.43 -10.03 -2.83
C ALA A 28 13.11 -9.59 -1.52
N GLU A 29 14.06 -10.37 -1.02
CA GLU A 29 14.82 -10.04 0.19
C GLU A 29 15.61 -8.73 0.04
N ARG A 30 16.20 -8.50 -1.13
CA ARG A 30 16.92 -7.26 -1.42
C ARG A 30 16.00 -6.04 -1.40
N MET A 31 14.82 -6.17 -2.01
CA MET A 31 13.81 -5.11 -2.02
C MET A 31 13.28 -4.83 -0.62
N ALA A 32 13.13 -5.84 0.21
CA ALA A 32 12.66 -5.73 1.58
C ALA A 32 13.73 -5.27 2.58
N SER A 33 15.00 -5.27 2.20
CA SER A 33 16.11 -4.97 3.13
C SER A 33 15.98 -3.64 3.90
N PRO A 34 15.33 -2.58 3.38
CA PRO A 34 15.08 -1.35 4.13
C PRO A 34 13.93 -1.46 5.14
N LEU A 35 13.14 -2.52 5.09
CA LEU A 35 11.98 -2.69 5.97
C LEU A 35 12.40 -3.22 7.34
N PRO A 36 11.71 -2.79 8.42
CA PRO A 36 11.92 -3.34 9.75
C PRO A 36 11.67 -4.86 9.78
N GLY A 37 12.53 -5.60 10.49
CA GLY A 37 12.47 -7.07 10.54
C GLY A 37 11.20 -7.67 11.15
N TRP A 38 10.36 -6.87 11.80
CA TRP A 38 9.07 -7.32 12.33
C TRP A 38 7.98 -7.43 11.26
N ILE A 39 8.15 -6.79 10.09
CA ILE A 39 7.21 -6.87 8.97
C ILE A 39 7.40 -8.22 8.26
N LYS A 40 6.32 -8.97 8.14
CA LYS A 40 6.35 -10.30 7.53
C LYS A 40 6.42 -10.22 6.01
N ALA A 41 7.43 -10.86 5.43
CA ALA A 41 7.49 -11.06 4.00
C ALA A 41 6.47 -12.12 3.56
N GLN A 42 5.77 -11.87 2.47
CA GLN A 42 4.90 -12.84 1.83
C GLN A 42 5.48 -13.19 0.46
N HIS A 43 5.94 -14.42 0.35
CA HIS A 43 6.52 -14.95 -0.88
C HIS A 43 5.44 -15.55 -1.77
N CYS A 44 5.69 -15.50 -3.06
CA CYS A 44 4.92 -16.03 -4.18
C CYS A 44 3.67 -16.82 -3.86
N THR A 45 2.55 -16.30 -4.32
CA THR A 45 1.34 -17.09 -4.54
C THR A 45 1.30 -17.62 -5.97
N PRO A 46 0.61 -18.75 -6.23
CA PRO A 46 0.49 -19.29 -7.58
C PRO A 46 -0.19 -18.35 -8.56
N ALA A 47 -1.07 -17.48 -8.05
CA ALA A 47 -1.82 -16.52 -8.86
C ALA A 47 -1.18 -15.13 -8.77
N PRO A 48 -0.73 -14.56 -9.91
CA PRO A 48 -0.16 -13.22 -9.96
C PRO A 48 -1.23 -12.13 -9.74
N TRP A 49 -0.79 -10.92 -9.33
CA TRP A 49 -1.68 -9.76 -9.34
C TRP A 49 -2.29 -9.56 -10.74
N PRO A 50 -3.56 -9.17 -10.83
CA PRO A 50 -4.46 -8.64 -9.79
C PRO A 50 -5.31 -9.70 -9.07
N ALA A 51 -4.96 -10.98 -9.10
CA ALA A 51 -5.67 -12.01 -8.33
C ALA A 51 -5.61 -11.69 -6.81
N PRO A 52 -6.67 -12.01 -6.04
CA PRO A 52 -6.74 -11.69 -4.62
C PRO A 52 -5.87 -12.58 -3.72
N ASP A 53 -5.34 -13.66 -4.26
CA ASP A 53 -4.66 -14.75 -3.55
C ASP A 53 -3.52 -14.26 -2.64
N ALA A 54 -2.66 -13.36 -3.14
CA ALA A 54 -1.54 -12.82 -2.37
C ALA A 54 -2.02 -12.07 -1.12
N CYS A 55 -3.08 -11.27 -1.26
CA CYS A 55 -3.68 -10.54 -0.15
C CYS A 55 -4.28 -11.48 0.89
N TRP A 56 -5.05 -12.47 0.46
CA TRP A 56 -5.64 -13.46 1.37
C TRP A 56 -4.58 -14.29 2.08
N HIS A 57 -3.54 -14.70 1.38
CA HIS A 57 -2.44 -15.46 1.96
C HIS A 57 -1.69 -14.64 3.04
N ALA A 58 -1.43 -13.36 2.78
CA ALA A 58 -0.83 -12.45 3.75
C ALA A 58 -1.70 -12.33 5.01
N LEU A 59 -3.01 -12.17 4.87
CA LEU A 59 -3.93 -12.06 5.99
C LEU A 59 -4.00 -13.36 6.82
N MET A 60 -3.95 -14.52 6.17
CA MET A 60 -3.87 -15.81 6.86
C MET A 60 -2.57 -15.93 7.67
N THR A 61 -1.45 -15.51 7.09
CA THR A 61 -0.15 -15.52 7.80
C THR A 61 -0.14 -14.57 8.99
N LEU A 62 -0.79 -13.40 8.86
CA LEU A 62 -0.96 -12.44 9.95
C LEU A 62 -2.01 -12.89 10.98
N LYS A 63 -2.75 -13.97 10.71
CA LYS A 63 -3.80 -14.53 11.58
C LYS A 63 -4.88 -13.49 11.92
N THR A 64 -5.31 -12.71 10.95
CA THR A 64 -6.28 -11.63 11.16
C THR A 64 -7.69 -12.14 11.49
N GLY A 65 -8.05 -13.35 11.06
CA GLY A 65 -9.34 -13.98 11.31
C GLY A 65 -10.52 -13.38 10.53
N THR A 66 -10.49 -12.12 10.16
CA THR A 66 -11.54 -11.45 9.37
C THR A 66 -10.92 -10.49 8.35
N LEU A 67 -11.69 -10.11 7.31
CA LEU A 67 -11.31 -9.07 6.37
C LEU A 67 -11.66 -7.65 6.88
N ASP A 68 -12.52 -7.57 7.86
CA ASP A 68 -12.97 -6.28 8.39
C ASP A 68 -11.81 -5.47 8.98
N GLY A 69 -11.66 -4.26 8.48
CA GLY A 69 -10.58 -3.35 8.87
C GLY A 69 -9.19 -3.70 8.34
N CYS A 70 -9.07 -4.69 7.46
CA CYS A 70 -7.81 -4.95 6.77
C CYS A 70 -7.60 -3.94 5.65
N VAL A 71 -6.39 -3.40 5.56
CA VAL A 71 -6.03 -2.32 4.64
C VAL A 71 -4.82 -2.73 3.81
N LEU A 72 -4.89 -2.53 2.51
CA LEU A 72 -3.75 -2.60 1.60
C LEU A 72 -3.28 -1.19 1.23
N VAL A 73 -1.99 -0.93 1.35
CA VAL A 73 -1.35 0.33 0.95
C VAL A 73 -0.32 0.05 -0.13
N SER A 74 -0.44 0.70 -1.27
CA SER A 74 0.50 0.49 -2.38
C SER A 74 0.53 1.67 -3.36
N GLY A 75 1.66 1.84 -4.05
CA GLY A 75 1.79 2.68 -5.25
C GLY A 75 1.67 1.89 -6.56
N GLU A 76 1.47 0.57 -6.48
CA GLU A 76 1.40 -0.32 -7.64
C GLU A 76 -0.07 -0.62 -7.99
N PRO A 77 -0.56 -0.17 -9.18
CA PRO A 77 -1.97 -0.35 -9.54
C PRO A 77 -2.45 -1.80 -9.57
N ARG A 78 -1.62 -2.73 -10.03
CA ARG A 78 -1.99 -4.16 -10.10
C ARG A 78 -2.18 -4.76 -8.70
N LEU A 79 -1.34 -4.38 -7.74
CA LEU A 79 -1.49 -4.82 -6.35
C LEU A 79 -2.72 -4.18 -5.70
N LEU A 80 -2.99 -2.90 -5.96
CA LEU A 80 -4.22 -2.25 -5.47
C LEU A 80 -5.47 -2.94 -6.02
N GLN A 81 -5.47 -3.30 -7.29
CA GLN A 81 -6.58 -4.10 -7.87
C GLN A 81 -6.71 -5.47 -7.19
N SER A 82 -5.61 -6.11 -6.82
CA SER A 82 -5.61 -7.35 -6.03
C SER A 82 -6.30 -7.14 -4.68
N GLY A 83 -6.01 -6.04 -3.99
CA GLY A 83 -6.66 -5.67 -2.73
C GLY A 83 -8.16 -5.42 -2.87
N LEU A 84 -8.57 -4.71 -3.92
CA LEU A 84 -9.98 -4.50 -4.25
C LEU A 84 -10.70 -5.84 -4.52
N ASN A 85 -10.10 -6.70 -5.32
CA ASN A 85 -10.63 -8.04 -5.62
C ASN A 85 -10.68 -8.93 -4.36
N ALA A 86 -9.81 -8.69 -3.39
CA ALA A 86 -9.79 -9.40 -2.11
C ALA A 86 -10.81 -8.89 -1.09
N GLY A 87 -11.46 -7.77 -1.34
CA GLY A 87 -12.42 -7.14 -0.43
C GLY A 87 -11.76 -6.32 0.69
N LEU A 88 -10.60 -5.72 0.42
CA LEU A 88 -9.86 -4.92 1.38
C LEU A 88 -10.09 -3.42 1.20
N TRP A 89 -9.96 -2.66 2.27
CA TRP A 89 -9.73 -1.23 2.15
C TRP A 89 -8.40 -0.99 1.43
N THR A 90 -8.38 -0.10 0.46
CA THR A 90 -7.19 0.17 -0.35
C THR A 90 -6.82 1.65 -0.30
N ILE A 91 -5.53 1.92 -0.08
CA ILE A 91 -4.95 3.25 -0.06
C ILE A 91 -3.86 3.32 -1.12
N GLY A 92 -4.03 4.21 -2.08
CA GLY A 92 -3.04 4.48 -3.12
C GLY A 92 -1.96 5.46 -2.64
N LEU A 93 -0.69 5.20 -3.00
CA LEU A 93 0.44 6.12 -2.77
C LEU A 93 0.75 6.85 -4.07
N ALA A 94 0.37 8.13 -4.18
CA ALA A 94 0.48 8.87 -5.45
C ALA A 94 1.92 9.14 -5.85
N THR A 95 2.74 9.72 -4.99
CA THR A 95 4.12 10.12 -5.33
C THR A 95 5.09 8.95 -5.40
N CYS A 96 4.76 7.83 -4.74
CA CYS A 96 5.54 6.59 -4.78
C CYS A 96 4.96 5.59 -5.80
N SER A 97 4.02 6.01 -6.63
CA SER A 97 3.39 5.16 -7.64
C SER A 97 4.29 4.93 -8.84
N SER A 98 4.23 3.73 -9.39
CA SER A 98 4.78 3.41 -10.72
C SER A 98 4.18 4.30 -11.82
N LEU A 99 2.99 4.87 -11.61
CA LEU A 99 2.33 5.82 -12.51
C LEU A 99 3.08 7.15 -12.65
N CYS A 100 3.91 7.54 -11.68
CA CYS A 100 4.78 8.71 -11.81
C CYS A 100 5.91 8.48 -12.81
N GLY A 101 6.33 7.23 -13.02
CA GLY A 101 7.31 6.82 -14.03
C GLY A 101 8.71 7.41 -13.83
N VAL A 102 9.07 7.76 -12.60
CA VAL A 102 10.36 8.36 -12.24
C VAL A 102 10.87 7.78 -10.93
N ASP A 103 12.18 7.64 -10.82
CA ASP A 103 12.82 7.28 -9.56
C ASP A 103 12.94 8.49 -8.61
N ARG A 104 13.47 8.25 -7.40
CA ARG A 104 13.61 9.30 -6.38
C ARG A 104 14.51 10.45 -6.82
N GLN A 105 15.60 10.17 -7.53
CA GLN A 105 16.54 11.20 -7.99
C GLN A 105 15.91 12.05 -9.09
N GLN A 106 15.28 11.38 -10.05
CA GLN A 106 14.51 12.02 -11.10
C GLN A 106 13.38 12.89 -10.53
N TRP A 107 12.64 12.39 -9.54
CA TRP A 107 11.60 13.16 -8.87
C TRP A 107 12.14 14.44 -8.24
N GLN A 108 13.26 14.36 -7.54
CA GLN A 108 13.90 15.53 -6.92
C GLN A 108 14.42 16.56 -7.93
N ALA A 109 14.74 16.12 -9.14
CA ALA A 109 15.20 16.99 -10.22
C ALA A 109 14.06 17.70 -10.98
N LEU A 110 12.81 17.25 -10.82
CA LEU A 110 11.65 17.87 -11.44
C LEU A 110 11.34 19.24 -10.83
N SER A 111 10.82 20.14 -11.64
CA SER A 111 10.21 21.38 -11.16
C SER A 111 8.97 21.09 -10.30
N ALA A 112 8.63 22.00 -9.41
CA ALA A 112 7.43 21.88 -8.56
C ALA A 112 6.15 21.68 -9.41
N GLN A 113 6.06 22.34 -10.55
CA GLN A 113 4.92 22.22 -11.46
C GLN A 113 4.84 20.82 -12.10
N GLU A 114 5.97 20.23 -12.48
CA GLU A 114 6.03 18.88 -13.04
C GLU A 114 5.71 17.82 -11.97
N GLN A 115 6.23 17.99 -10.76
CA GLN A 115 5.89 17.12 -9.62
C GLN A 115 4.39 17.15 -9.36
N GLU A 116 3.78 18.33 -9.30
CA GLU A 116 2.35 18.50 -9.08
C GLU A 116 1.52 17.86 -10.19
N ARG A 117 1.90 18.05 -11.44
CA ARG A 117 1.24 17.43 -12.60
C ARG A 117 1.31 15.89 -12.53
N LYS A 118 2.48 15.33 -12.25
CA LYS A 118 2.65 13.87 -12.15
C LYS A 118 1.87 13.29 -10.98
N ARG A 119 1.94 13.93 -9.82
CA ARG A 119 1.18 13.58 -8.63
C ARG A 119 -0.32 13.60 -8.89
N GLY A 120 -0.83 14.68 -9.48
CA GLY A 120 -2.24 14.82 -9.81
C GLY A 120 -2.72 13.76 -10.79
N ASN A 121 -1.94 13.45 -11.83
CA ASN A 121 -2.28 12.37 -12.77
C ASN A 121 -2.29 10.99 -12.09
N ALA A 122 -1.31 10.71 -11.25
CA ALA A 122 -1.28 9.45 -10.50
C ALA A 122 -2.49 9.33 -9.57
N THR A 123 -2.82 10.41 -8.85
CA THR A 123 -4.00 10.47 -7.97
C THR A 123 -5.29 10.17 -8.72
N LEU A 124 -5.51 10.79 -9.87
CA LEU A 124 -6.70 10.56 -10.70
C LEU A 124 -6.78 9.11 -11.19
N GLN A 125 -5.67 8.55 -11.65
CA GLN A 125 -5.63 7.16 -12.11
C GLN A 125 -5.89 6.17 -10.97
N LEU A 126 -5.34 6.42 -9.79
CA LEU A 126 -5.57 5.59 -8.60
C LEU A 126 -7.05 5.63 -8.18
N PHE A 127 -7.68 6.80 -8.15
CA PHE A 127 -9.11 6.88 -7.87
C PHE A 127 -9.96 6.23 -8.96
N ALA A 128 -9.58 6.37 -10.24
CA ALA A 128 -10.27 5.70 -11.34
C ALA A 128 -10.20 4.15 -11.22
N LEU A 129 -9.18 3.62 -10.58
CA LEU A 129 -9.07 2.20 -10.27
C LEU A 129 -10.10 1.71 -9.24
N GLY A 130 -10.60 2.63 -8.39
CA GLY A 130 -11.58 2.33 -7.35
C GLY A 130 -11.02 2.28 -5.94
N VAL A 131 -9.77 2.76 -5.69
CA VAL A 131 -9.21 2.80 -4.35
C VAL A 131 -10.02 3.71 -3.43
N HIS A 132 -10.03 3.39 -2.14
CA HIS A 132 -10.86 4.08 -1.16
C HIS A 132 -10.27 5.41 -0.70
N SER A 133 -8.94 5.55 -0.80
CA SER A 133 -8.22 6.77 -0.46
C SER A 133 -6.91 6.84 -1.24
N VAL A 134 -6.41 8.06 -1.42
CA VAL A 134 -5.08 8.30 -2.01
C VAL A 134 -4.34 9.28 -1.11
N ILE A 135 -3.12 8.95 -0.77
CA ILE A 135 -2.18 9.79 -0.02
C ILE A 135 -0.88 9.95 -0.80
N ASP A 136 -0.14 11.00 -0.54
CA ASP A 136 1.13 11.22 -1.23
C ASP A 136 2.24 10.29 -0.73
N HIS A 137 2.39 10.19 0.59
CA HIS A 137 3.42 9.42 1.28
C HIS A 137 2.88 8.72 2.53
N LEU A 138 3.60 7.72 3.01
CA LEU A 138 3.23 6.96 4.21
C LEU A 138 3.10 7.82 5.48
N GLU A 139 3.72 8.99 5.54
CA GLU A 139 3.58 9.90 6.69
C GLU A 139 2.13 10.35 6.93
N SER A 140 1.30 10.37 5.89
CA SER A 140 -0.12 10.71 5.97
C SER A 140 -1.01 9.50 6.29
N LEU A 141 -0.43 8.33 6.52
CA LEU A 141 -1.20 7.09 6.70
C LEU A 141 -2.05 7.12 7.98
N GLY A 142 -1.56 7.71 9.05
CA GLY A 142 -2.28 7.77 10.32
C GLY A 142 -3.65 8.44 10.20
N ASP A 143 -3.69 9.61 9.57
CA ASP A 143 -4.94 10.35 9.35
C ASP A 143 -5.87 9.60 8.40
N CYS A 144 -5.32 8.97 7.36
CA CYS A 144 -6.08 8.17 6.42
C CYS A 144 -6.71 6.93 7.10
N LEU A 145 -5.99 6.25 7.97
CA LEU A 145 -6.53 5.13 8.76
C LEU A 145 -7.63 5.57 9.72
N ALA A 146 -7.50 6.76 10.32
CA ALA A 146 -8.54 7.34 11.18
C ALA A 146 -9.80 7.63 10.38
N ASP A 147 -9.69 8.15 9.14
CA ASP A 147 -10.84 8.36 8.25
C ASP A 147 -11.52 7.03 7.90
N ILE A 148 -10.76 6.01 7.51
CA ILE A 148 -11.31 4.67 7.24
C ILE A 148 -12.02 4.11 8.48
N ALA A 149 -11.46 4.29 9.67
CA ALA A 149 -12.10 3.85 10.91
C ALA A 149 -13.47 4.54 11.12
N GLN A 150 -13.57 5.85 10.84
CA GLN A 150 -14.83 6.60 10.91
C GLN A 150 -15.84 6.10 9.87
N ARG A 151 -15.42 5.84 8.65
CA ARG A 151 -16.26 5.28 7.59
C ARG A 151 -16.83 3.91 7.99
N ARG A 152 -16.00 3.05 8.57
CA ARG A 152 -16.43 1.73 9.10
C ARG A 152 -17.45 1.87 10.22
N LEU A 153 -17.28 2.82 11.14
CA LEU A 153 -18.27 3.11 12.21
C LEU A 153 -19.62 3.54 11.65
N LYS A 154 -19.64 4.17 10.48
CA LYS A 154 -20.87 4.52 9.75
C LYS A 154 -21.47 3.36 8.95
N GLY A 155 -20.86 2.19 9.00
CA GLY A 155 -21.31 0.99 8.28
C GLY A 155 -20.83 0.89 6.83
N GLU A 156 -19.90 1.74 6.40
CA GLU A 156 -19.29 1.62 5.07
C GLU A 156 -18.39 0.36 5.02
N LYS A 157 -18.33 -0.23 3.85
CA LYS A 157 -17.52 -1.41 3.53
C LYS A 157 -16.64 -1.12 2.32
N PRO A 158 -15.49 -1.83 2.18
CA PRO A 158 -14.66 -1.72 0.98
C PRO A 158 -15.36 -2.24 -0.27
#